data_1e81887f9f9e7e35e5aaeca71f2fe87a
#
_entry.id   1e81887f9f9e7e35e5aaeca71f2fe87a
#
_cell.length_a   1.000
_cell.length_b   1.000
_cell.length_c   1.000
_cell.angle_alpha   90.00
_cell.angle_beta   90.00
_cell.angle_gamma   90.00
#
_symmetry.space_group_name_H-M   'P 1'
#
loop_
_entity.id
_entity.type
_entity.pdbx_description
1 polymer ?
#
loop_
_entity_poly.entity_id
_entity_poly.type
_entity_poly.pdbx_seq_one_letter_code
_entity_poly.pdbx_strand_id
1 'polypeptide(L)'
;MESSNNQYYVKKEDDDKNVYLVSSSSIEPFMGTLYDFAESGTFPSVTSATITDVKVDKENSYELTQDADNLFWNVSDGKTTEKADTTKAGTVTSAIGSLAYDKFVDYNCTDDSKYGFDDPYAVITVKYTEDEQETQTVEKTLTIYVGDETGDDRYVKVDDSKEVYTITKDSLTDILDSTMSDFYNLSVSYVSVNDLDSLEVQSADGDHTINVVTETVKAEDEDTTDDTDSDTTDESSTETSDESSTDTDSSDESSSDDEEETTTTTYKLDGEDLDESTFTTFYNKLINMTAQERLTEEYTPEGDPAYTFIFKDKDGKETTVKYYEYDTNFYAAVVEDKVYLVNKMNVKDLDEAYQKMVNPDTEDAEESTSDTATEEN
;
A
#
# COMPACT_ATOMS: atom_id res chain seq x y z
N MET A 1 49.20 9.05 -30.17
CA MET A 1 48.52 9.10 -31.47
C MET A 1 48.05 7.71 -31.81
N GLU A 2 46.76 7.58 -31.99
CA GLU A 2 46.11 6.34 -32.40
C GLU A 2 46.53 5.98 -33.83
N SER A 3 46.88 4.74 -34.10
CA SER A 3 47.03 4.24 -35.46
C SER A 3 45.69 3.65 -35.93
N SER A 4 45.45 3.65 -37.24
CA SER A 4 44.21 3.17 -37.86
C SER A 4 43.91 1.67 -37.66
N ASN A 5 44.71 0.93 -36.87
CA ASN A 5 44.68 -0.52 -36.73
C ASN A 5 44.65 -1.01 -35.25
N ASN A 6 43.89 -0.36 -34.36
CA ASN A 6 43.79 -0.73 -32.93
C ASN A 6 45.17 -0.86 -32.24
N GLN A 7 46.13 0.04 -32.57
CA GLN A 7 47.48 0.08 -32.02
C GLN A 7 47.83 1.52 -31.66
N TYR A 8 48.69 1.68 -30.64
CA TYR A 8 49.26 2.96 -30.24
C TYR A 8 50.76 3.02 -30.58
N TYR A 9 51.19 4.19 -31.02
CA TYR A 9 52.64 4.48 -31.11
C TYR A 9 53.14 4.89 -29.75
N VAL A 10 54.07 4.09 -29.18
CA VAL A 10 54.66 4.36 -27.86
C VAL A 10 56.16 4.57 -28.01
N LYS A 11 56.71 5.43 -27.15
CA LYS A 11 58.13 5.73 -27.07
C LYS A 11 58.55 5.58 -25.62
N LYS A 12 59.74 5.01 -25.38
CA LYS A 12 60.38 5.05 -24.06
C LYS A 12 60.92 6.44 -23.81
N GLU A 13 60.85 6.92 -22.59
CA GLU A 13 61.31 8.25 -22.18
C GLU A 13 62.83 8.45 -22.54
N ASP A 14 63.64 7.38 -22.38
CA ASP A 14 65.08 7.41 -22.58
C ASP A 14 65.50 7.05 -24.01
N ASP A 15 64.57 6.80 -24.92
CA ASP A 15 64.86 6.34 -26.28
C ASP A 15 64.26 7.27 -27.35
N ASP A 16 65.05 8.26 -27.77
CA ASP A 16 64.61 9.22 -28.79
C ASP A 16 64.64 8.67 -30.23
N LYS A 17 65.13 7.46 -30.42
CA LYS A 17 65.33 6.92 -31.77
C LYS A 17 64.32 5.91 -32.21
N ASN A 18 63.63 5.24 -31.22
CA ASN A 18 62.71 4.16 -31.53
C ASN A 18 61.29 4.50 -31.13
N VAL A 19 60.35 4.17 -32.04
CA VAL A 19 58.94 4.18 -31.80
C VAL A 19 58.41 2.78 -32.00
N TYR A 20 57.62 2.34 -31.03
CA TYR A 20 57.07 0.98 -31.00
C TYR A 20 55.58 1.05 -31.28
N LEU A 21 55.04 0.01 -31.94
CA LEU A 21 53.59 -0.21 -32.05
C LEU A 21 53.18 -1.21 -30.99
N VAL A 22 52.24 -0.81 -30.17
CA VAL A 22 51.68 -1.66 -29.10
C VAL A 22 50.15 -1.76 -29.30
N SER A 23 49.61 -2.94 -29.08
CA SER A 23 48.17 -3.17 -29.17
C SER A 23 47.40 -2.23 -28.21
N SER A 24 46.31 -1.68 -28.70
CA SER A 24 45.40 -0.86 -27.88
C SER A 24 44.96 -1.61 -26.61
N SER A 25 44.65 -2.88 -26.72
CA SER A 25 44.27 -3.73 -25.56
C SER A 25 45.33 -3.82 -24.47
N SER A 26 46.62 -3.56 -24.82
CA SER A 26 47.74 -3.56 -23.85
C SER A 26 47.99 -2.19 -23.21
N ILE A 27 47.50 -1.12 -23.82
CA ILE A 27 47.74 0.27 -23.38
C ILE A 27 46.49 0.87 -22.72
N GLU A 28 45.29 0.62 -23.29
CA GLU A 28 44.02 1.15 -22.80
C GLU A 28 43.78 0.94 -21.30
N PRO A 29 44.11 -0.22 -20.70
CA PRO A 29 43.99 -0.41 -19.26
C PRO A 29 44.77 0.59 -18.41
N PHE A 30 45.78 1.25 -18.98
CA PHE A 30 46.61 2.26 -18.29
C PHE A 30 46.27 3.69 -18.65
N MET A 31 45.31 3.91 -19.55
CA MET A 31 44.93 5.24 -20.04
C MET A 31 43.71 5.82 -19.28
N GLY A 32 43.22 5.12 -18.29
CA GLY A 32 42.13 5.58 -17.46
C GLY A 32 42.48 6.79 -16.58
N THR A 33 41.47 7.45 -16.10
CA THR A 33 41.58 8.50 -15.09
C THR A 33 41.77 7.90 -13.70
N LEU A 34 42.03 8.72 -12.69
CA LEU A 34 42.09 8.29 -11.28
C LEU A 34 40.84 7.50 -10.88
N TYR A 35 39.66 7.93 -11.35
CA TYR A 35 38.37 7.36 -11.00
C TYR A 35 38.08 6.02 -11.65
N ASP A 36 38.71 5.73 -12.80
CA ASP A 36 38.64 4.40 -13.44
C ASP A 36 39.44 3.33 -12.65
N PHE A 37 40.36 3.76 -11.78
CA PHE A 37 41.18 2.89 -10.93
C PHE A 37 40.84 2.96 -9.44
N ALA A 38 40.04 3.95 -9.03
CA ALA A 38 39.63 4.08 -7.65
C ALA A 38 38.57 3.03 -7.33
N GLU A 39 38.62 2.47 -6.12
CA GLU A 39 37.57 1.66 -5.59
C GLU A 39 36.35 2.56 -5.32
N SER A 40 35.24 2.30 -6.01
CA SER A 40 33.99 3.01 -5.80
C SER A 40 33.38 2.55 -4.48
N GLY A 41 32.92 3.51 -3.64
CA GLY A 41 32.11 3.20 -2.48
C GLY A 41 30.77 2.55 -2.88
N THR A 42 30.14 1.90 -1.94
CA THR A 42 28.78 1.37 -2.10
C THR A 42 27.78 2.35 -1.48
N PHE A 43 26.61 2.48 -2.10
CA PHE A 43 25.52 3.25 -1.51
C PHE A 43 25.12 2.64 -0.16
N PRO A 44 24.81 3.46 0.88
CA PRO A 44 24.38 2.95 2.17
C PRO A 44 23.19 2.02 2.04
N SER A 45 23.30 0.82 2.61
CA SER A 45 22.21 -0.16 2.54
C SER A 45 21.12 0.19 3.54
N VAL A 46 19.93 0.48 3.04
CA VAL A 46 18.73 0.71 3.84
C VAL A 46 17.66 -0.29 3.40
N THR A 47 17.12 -1.04 4.34
CA THR A 47 16.04 -1.99 4.06
C THR A 47 14.70 -1.24 4.06
N SER A 48 13.92 -1.33 2.98
CA SER A 48 12.63 -0.64 2.85
C SER A 48 11.67 -0.89 4.03
N ALA A 49 11.68 -2.10 4.57
CA ALA A 49 10.83 -2.48 5.71
C ALA A 49 11.24 -1.85 7.05
N THR A 50 12.45 -1.29 7.16
CA THR A 50 12.94 -0.65 8.39
C THR A 50 12.84 0.88 8.34
N ILE A 51 12.40 1.45 7.21
CA ILE A 51 12.21 2.89 7.04
C ILE A 51 10.96 3.31 7.82
N THR A 52 11.12 4.33 8.66
CA THR A 52 10.03 4.91 9.48
C THR A 52 9.61 6.29 9.02
N ASP A 53 10.54 7.05 8.43
CA ASP A 53 10.31 8.41 7.94
C ASP A 53 11.07 8.62 6.62
N VAL A 54 10.43 9.33 5.68
CA VAL A 54 11.04 9.83 4.45
C VAL A 54 10.62 11.28 4.26
N LYS A 55 11.57 12.20 4.32
CA LYS A 55 11.33 13.60 4.02
C LYS A 55 12.06 13.97 2.74
N VAL A 56 11.35 14.55 1.79
CA VAL A 56 11.89 15.03 0.51
C VAL A 56 11.69 16.54 0.44
N ASP A 57 12.77 17.28 0.70
CA ASP A 57 12.81 18.75 0.58
C ASP A 57 13.15 19.13 -0.87
N LYS A 58 12.17 19.68 -1.58
CA LYS A 58 12.24 20.18 -2.97
C LYS A 58 11.15 21.22 -3.18
N GLU A 59 10.94 21.71 -4.41
CA GLU A 59 9.89 22.70 -4.72
C GLU A 59 8.49 22.25 -4.21
N ASN A 60 8.12 20.99 -4.44
CA ASN A 60 6.90 20.37 -3.90
C ASN A 60 7.28 19.31 -2.86
N SER A 61 7.69 19.78 -1.68
CA SER A 61 8.15 18.94 -0.58
C SER A 61 7.05 18.06 -0.03
N TYR A 62 7.42 16.86 0.43
CA TYR A 62 6.55 15.97 1.18
C TYR A 62 7.33 15.19 2.25
N GLU A 63 6.61 14.73 3.25
CA GLU A 63 7.15 13.89 4.32
C GLU A 63 6.20 12.71 4.55
N LEU A 64 6.74 11.49 4.51
CA LEU A 64 6.06 10.26 4.85
C LEU A 64 6.51 9.84 6.25
N THR A 65 5.58 9.53 7.14
CA THR A 65 5.87 9.05 8.49
C THR A 65 4.99 7.84 8.82
N GLN A 66 5.58 6.81 9.44
CA GLN A 66 4.78 5.73 10.00
C GLN A 66 4.08 6.20 11.27
N ASP A 67 2.90 5.66 11.56
CA ASP A 67 2.25 5.86 12.85
C ASP A 67 2.98 5.11 13.98
N ALA A 68 2.59 5.38 15.23
CA ALA A 68 3.26 4.82 16.41
C ALA A 68 3.27 3.28 16.47
N ASP A 69 2.30 2.64 15.79
CA ASP A 69 2.17 1.19 15.74
C ASP A 69 2.81 0.58 14.46
N ASN A 70 3.39 1.43 13.59
CA ASN A 70 3.99 1.08 12.30
C ASN A 70 3.03 0.37 11.32
N LEU A 71 1.72 0.56 11.49
CA LEU A 71 0.69 -0.08 10.67
C LEU A 71 0.30 0.76 9.46
N PHE A 72 0.37 2.09 9.59
CA PHE A 72 -0.08 3.03 8.56
C PHE A 72 0.97 4.10 8.29
N TRP A 73 0.90 4.65 7.09
CA TRP A 73 1.69 5.81 6.71
C TRP A 73 0.83 7.08 6.72
N ASN A 74 1.45 8.18 7.10
CA ASN A 74 0.91 9.52 6.94
C ASN A 74 1.76 10.28 5.93
N VAL A 75 1.16 11.21 5.19
CA VAL A 75 1.85 12.15 4.31
C VAL A 75 1.58 13.57 4.75
N SER A 76 2.60 14.43 4.72
CA SER A 76 2.50 15.84 5.09
C SER A 76 3.26 16.73 4.10
N ASP A 77 2.75 17.95 3.89
CA ASP A 77 3.45 19.05 3.21
C ASP A 77 4.04 20.08 4.22
N GLY A 78 4.04 19.72 5.51
CA GLY A 78 4.44 20.59 6.61
C GLY A 78 3.33 21.54 7.10
N LYS A 79 2.15 21.56 6.46
CA LYS A 79 0.98 22.36 6.88
C LYS A 79 -0.19 21.45 7.24
N THR A 80 -0.42 20.45 6.42
CA THR A 80 -1.47 19.45 6.59
C THR A 80 -0.86 18.06 6.66
N THR A 81 -1.53 17.14 7.34
CA THR A 81 -1.15 15.73 7.43
C THR A 81 -2.38 14.89 7.13
N GLU A 82 -2.21 13.91 6.25
CA GLU A 82 -3.27 13.01 5.80
C GLU A 82 -2.80 11.55 5.91
N LYS A 83 -3.73 10.62 6.00
CA LYS A 83 -3.41 9.20 5.85
C LYS A 83 -2.96 8.93 4.42
N ALA A 84 -1.80 8.30 4.29
CA ALA A 84 -1.24 7.93 3.01
C ALA A 84 -1.72 6.55 2.55
N ASP A 85 -1.77 6.36 1.23
CA ASP A 85 -1.86 5.05 0.63
C ASP A 85 -0.57 4.26 0.92
N THR A 86 -0.71 3.14 1.62
CA THR A 86 0.43 2.31 2.05
C THR A 86 1.21 1.74 0.87
N THR A 87 0.54 1.44 -0.26
CA THR A 87 1.20 0.93 -1.46
C THR A 87 2.09 2.00 -2.09
N LYS A 88 1.60 3.24 -2.15
CA LYS A 88 2.36 4.38 -2.67
C LYS A 88 3.55 4.72 -1.79
N ALA A 89 3.37 4.75 -0.48
CA ALA A 89 4.46 4.91 0.48
C ALA A 89 5.50 3.77 0.33
N GLY A 90 5.03 2.52 0.19
CA GLY A 90 5.86 1.34 -0.08
C GLY A 90 6.68 1.43 -1.36
N THR A 91 6.15 2.07 -2.42
CA THR A 91 6.91 2.31 -3.66
C THR A 91 8.12 3.20 -3.40
N VAL A 92 7.93 4.32 -2.68
CA VAL A 92 9.02 5.25 -2.34
C VAL A 92 10.06 4.58 -1.44
N THR A 93 9.64 3.88 -0.38
CA THR A 93 10.59 3.19 0.51
C THR A 93 11.36 2.08 -0.20
N SER A 94 10.72 1.39 -1.15
CA SER A 94 11.37 0.37 -1.99
C SER A 94 12.37 0.99 -2.96
N ALA A 95 12.03 2.14 -3.56
CA ALA A 95 12.94 2.90 -4.42
C ALA A 95 14.19 3.32 -3.64
N ILE A 96 14.03 3.86 -2.42
CA ILE A 96 15.15 4.23 -1.53
C ILE A 96 16.02 3.01 -1.21
N GLY A 97 15.41 1.88 -0.85
CA GLY A 97 16.13 0.63 -0.55
C GLY A 97 16.87 0.04 -1.75
N SER A 98 16.55 0.47 -2.97
CA SER A 98 17.15 0.01 -4.22
C SER A 98 18.19 0.97 -4.79
N LEU A 99 18.42 2.13 -4.18
CA LEU A 99 19.36 3.12 -4.68
C LEU A 99 20.78 2.54 -4.71
N ALA A 100 21.48 2.84 -5.79
CA ALA A 100 22.87 2.46 -5.98
C ALA A 100 23.60 3.58 -6.74
N TYR A 101 24.88 3.75 -6.45
CA TYR A 101 25.71 4.64 -7.25
C TYR A 101 25.93 4.08 -8.66
N ASP A 102 25.90 4.95 -9.67
CA ASP A 102 26.26 4.60 -11.04
C ASP A 102 27.75 4.86 -11.31
N LYS A 103 28.23 6.08 -11.05
CA LYS A 103 29.61 6.48 -11.29
C LYS A 103 30.22 7.19 -10.09
N PHE A 104 31.49 6.95 -9.86
CA PHE A 104 32.32 7.73 -8.94
C PHE A 104 32.88 8.96 -9.66
N VAL A 105 32.62 10.16 -9.10
CA VAL A 105 32.90 11.44 -9.78
C VAL A 105 34.01 12.24 -9.12
N ASP A 106 33.98 12.36 -7.79
CA ASP A 106 34.96 13.13 -7.02
C ASP A 106 35.17 12.51 -5.65
N TYR A 107 36.42 12.27 -5.27
CA TYR A 107 36.75 11.68 -3.98
C TYR A 107 36.86 12.72 -2.86
N ASN A 108 36.95 14.02 -3.19
CA ASN A 108 37.15 15.08 -2.21
C ASN A 108 36.59 16.41 -2.73
N CYS A 109 35.28 16.48 -2.84
CA CYS A 109 34.58 17.72 -3.19
C CYS A 109 34.86 18.80 -2.15
N THR A 110 35.40 19.92 -2.61
CA THR A 110 35.66 21.12 -1.80
C THR A 110 34.86 22.34 -2.23
N ASP A 111 34.12 22.21 -3.32
CA ASP A 111 33.26 23.23 -3.92
C ASP A 111 31.94 22.60 -4.30
N ASP A 112 30.95 22.74 -3.42
CA ASP A 112 29.61 22.18 -3.57
C ASP A 112 28.88 22.75 -4.80
N SER A 113 29.18 23.99 -5.20
CA SER A 113 28.56 24.65 -6.36
C SER A 113 28.90 23.95 -7.70
N LYS A 114 30.00 23.20 -7.73
CA LYS A 114 30.43 22.46 -8.93
C LYS A 114 29.43 21.36 -9.35
N TYR A 115 28.67 20.87 -8.39
CA TYR A 115 27.74 19.76 -8.56
C TYR A 115 26.32 20.11 -8.16
N GLY A 116 26.05 21.39 -7.84
CA GLY A 116 24.73 21.89 -7.44
C GLY A 116 24.34 21.55 -6.00
N PHE A 117 25.31 21.30 -5.09
CA PHE A 117 24.98 20.98 -3.68
C PHE A 117 24.91 22.21 -2.76
N ASP A 118 25.29 23.39 -3.23
CA ASP A 118 25.08 24.67 -2.52
C ASP A 118 23.62 25.13 -2.60
N ASP A 119 22.87 24.70 -3.63
CA ASP A 119 21.42 24.85 -3.76
C ASP A 119 20.87 23.57 -4.38
N PRO A 120 20.77 22.46 -3.60
CA PRO A 120 20.48 21.15 -4.14
C PRO A 120 19.08 21.07 -4.71
N TYR A 121 18.94 20.35 -5.82
CA TYR A 121 17.64 20.07 -6.45
C TYR A 121 16.66 19.41 -5.46
N ALA A 122 17.17 18.52 -4.61
CA ALA A 122 16.41 17.93 -3.52
C ALA A 122 17.35 17.47 -2.38
N VAL A 123 16.80 17.45 -1.18
CA VAL A 123 17.41 16.78 -0.03
C VAL A 123 16.45 15.71 0.48
N ILE A 124 16.90 14.44 0.45
CA ILE A 124 16.12 13.31 0.90
C ILE A 124 16.67 12.89 2.26
N THR A 125 15.85 12.97 3.32
CA THR A 125 16.20 12.50 4.65
C THR A 125 15.39 11.25 4.96
N VAL A 126 16.08 10.16 5.29
CA VAL A 126 15.48 8.86 5.58
C VAL A 126 15.82 8.48 7.01
N LYS A 127 14.80 8.24 7.85
CA LYS A 127 15.00 7.59 9.14
C LYS A 127 14.63 6.12 9.01
N TYR A 128 15.45 5.27 9.59
CA TYR A 128 15.27 3.83 9.55
C TYR A 128 15.83 3.18 10.81
N THR A 129 15.41 1.97 11.07
CA THR A 129 15.91 1.18 12.19
C THR A 129 16.91 0.13 11.71
N GLU A 130 17.94 -0.10 12.51
CA GLU A 130 18.93 -1.15 12.28
C GLU A 130 19.19 -1.92 13.58
N ASP A 131 19.28 -3.22 13.48
CA ASP A 131 19.59 -4.08 14.62
C ASP A 131 21.09 -4.06 14.89
N GLU A 132 21.49 -3.41 15.97
CA GLU A 132 22.86 -3.49 16.51
C GLU A 132 22.89 -4.55 17.61
N GLN A 133 23.44 -5.75 17.30
CA GLN A 133 23.44 -6.91 18.18
C GLN A 133 22.04 -7.47 18.45
N GLU A 134 21.87 -8.73 18.60
CA GLU A 134 20.61 -9.51 18.62
C GLU A 134 19.46 -8.96 19.51
N THR A 135 19.64 -7.86 20.22
CA THR A 135 18.67 -7.34 21.21
C THR A 135 18.46 -5.83 21.18
N GLN A 136 19.15 -5.07 20.33
CA GLN A 136 19.05 -3.62 20.33
C GLN A 136 18.81 -3.06 18.93
N THR A 137 17.62 -2.52 18.70
CA THR A 137 17.27 -1.75 17.51
C THR A 137 17.65 -0.28 17.72
N VAL A 138 18.37 0.30 16.77
CA VAL A 138 18.84 1.70 16.82
C VAL A 138 18.25 2.46 15.63
N GLU A 139 17.74 3.65 15.89
CA GLU A 139 17.32 4.58 14.85
C GLU A 139 18.54 5.24 14.19
N LYS A 140 18.57 5.25 12.87
CA LYS A 140 19.59 5.89 12.04
C LYS A 140 18.97 6.87 11.07
N THR A 141 19.78 7.82 10.62
CA THR A 141 19.36 8.79 9.61
C THR A 141 20.36 8.76 8.46
N LEU A 142 19.86 8.72 7.25
CA LEU A 142 20.60 8.88 6.01
C LEU A 142 20.11 10.16 5.32
N THR A 143 21.02 11.06 4.97
CA THR A 143 20.71 12.27 4.20
C THR A 143 21.35 12.15 2.82
N ILE A 144 20.56 12.28 1.76
CA ILE A 144 21.00 12.23 0.37
C ILE A 144 20.79 13.63 -0.23
N TYR A 145 21.88 14.26 -0.63
CA TYR A 145 21.85 15.52 -1.37
C TYR A 145 21.84 15.19 -2.88
N VAL A 146 20.83 15.66 -3.58
CA VAL A 146 20.66 15.49 -5.02
C VAL A 146 20.97 16.83 -5.68
N GLY A 147 22.05 16.87 -6.45
CA GLY A 147 22.51 18.07 -7.14
C GLY A 147 22.04 18.17 -8.59
N ASP A 148 22.90 18.80 -9.42
CA ASP A 148 22.63 19.06 -10.82
C ASP A 148 22.54 17.78 -11.67
N GLU A 149 21.90 17.91 -12.82
CA GLU A 149 21.84 16.86 -13.85
C GLU A 149 23.17 16.71 -14.59
N THR A 150 23.50 15.48 -14.93
CA THR A 150 24.63 15.14 -15.78
C THR A 150 24.28 13.98 -16.73
N GLY A 151 23.79 14.35 -17.93
CA GLY A 151 23.24 13.35 -18.86
C GLY A 151 21.95 12.71 -18.33
N ASP A 152 21.95 11.39 -18.21
CA ASP A 152 20.82 10.63 -17.69
C ASP A 152 20.88 10.46 -16.17
N ASP A 153 21.87 11.05 -15.50
CA ASP A 153 22.14 10.92 -14.09
C ASP A 153 21.94 12.27 -13.37
N ARG A 154 21.95 12.23 -12.03
CA ARG A 154 22.15 13.38 -11.14
C ARG A 154 23.35 13.14 -10.24
N TYR A 155 24.08 14.23 -9.93
CA TYR A 155 25.10 14.17 -8.89
C TYR A 155 24.46 13.95 -7.52
N VAL A 156 25.09 13.10 -6.72
CA VAL A 156 24.66 12.81 -5.35
C VAL A 156 25.84 12.76 -4.40
N LYS A 157 25.60 13.17 -3.17
CA LYS A 157 26.46 12.89 -2.01
C LYS A 157 25.57 12.49 -0.82
N VAL A 158 26.13 11.73 0.10
CA VAL A 158 25.39 11.28 1.30
C VAL A 158 26.04 11.81 2.56
N ASP A 159 25.24 12.22 3.53
CA ASP A 159 25.63 12.74 4.83
C ASP A 159 26.73 13.82 4.71
N ASP A 160 27.74 13.77 5.56
CA ASP A 160 28.88 14.67 5.55
C ASP A 160 30.01 14.22 4.59
N SER A 161 29.75 13.23 3.70
CA SER A 161 30.75 12.74 2.76
C SER A 161 31.20 13.85 1.81
N LYS A 162 32.48 13.82 1.45
CA LYS A 162 33.04 14.65 0.39
C LYS A 162 33.11 13.91 -0.95
N GLU A 163 32.73 12.65 -0.97
CA GLU A 163 32.69 11.86 -2.19
C GLU A 163 31.42 12.19 -2.97
N VAL A 164 31.58 12.40 -4.26
CA VAL A 164 30.50 12.68 -5.20
C VAL A 164 30.35 11.49 -6.14
N TYR A 165 29.12 11.07 -6.28
CA TYR A 165 28.72 10.00 -7.18
C TYR A 165 27.62 10.49 -8.13
N THR A 166 27.19 9.63 -9.04
CA THR A 166 25.94 9.81 -9.76
C THR A 166 24.96 8.69 -9.42
N ILE A 167 23.66 9.02 -9.53
CA ILE A 167 22.55 8.06 -9.56
C ILE A 167 21.72 8.37 -10.80
N THR A 168 21.19 7.33 -11.45
CA THR A 168 20.35 7.51 -12.62
C THR A 168 19.03 8.22 -12.24
N LYS A 169 18.55 9.11 -13.11
CA LYS A 169 17.27 9.82 -12.90
C LYS A 169 16.10 8.84 -12.74
N ASP A 170 16.12 7.75 -13.51
CA ASP A 170 15.08 6.71 -13.43
C ASP A 170 14.96 6.10 -12.03
N SER A 171 16.09 5.88 -11.35
CA SER A 171 16.10 5.34 -9.98
C SER A 171 15.56 6.35 -8.93
N LEU A 172 15.56 7.63 -9.26
CA LEU A 172 15.07 8.70 -8.39
C LEU A 172 13.62 9.12 -8.68
N THR A 173 13.03 8.64 -9.79
CA THR A 173 11.71 9.07 -10.28
C THR A 173 10.62 8.91 -9.23
N ASP A 174 10.45 7.73 -8.66
CA ASP A 174 9.39 7.45 -7.66
C ASP A 174 9.53 8.32 -6.40
N ILE A 175 10.74 8.82 -6.12
CA ILE A 175 11.02 9.66 -4.95
C ILE A 175 10.84 11.14 -5.30
N LEU A 176 11.41 11.58 -6.43
CA LEU A 176 11.51 13.00 -6.76
C LEU A 176 10.31 13.54 -7.54
N ASP A 177 9.60 12.72 -8.30
CA ASP A 177 8.42 13.16 -9.06
C ASP A 177 7.14 13.09 -8.24
N SER A 178 7.15 12.40 -7.10
CA SER A 178 5.99 12.33 -6.19
C SER A 178 5.74 13.66 -5.47
N THR A 179 4.47 13.93 -5.23
CA THR A 179 3.95 15.06 -4.46
C THR A 179 3.02 14.54 -3.37
N MET A 180 2.62 15.37 -2.40
CA MET A 180 1.70 14.96 -1.33
C MET A 180 0.41 14.33 -1.87
N SER A 181 -0.15 14.85 -2.97
CA SER A 181 -1.41 14.35 -3.54
C SER A 181 -1.31 12.94 -4.10
N ASP A 182 -0.12 12.50 -4.54
CA ASP A 182 0.08 11.15 -5.07
C ASP A 182 -0.06 10.07 -4.00
N PHE A 183 0.06 10.45 -2.72
CA PHE A 183 -0.07 9.55 -1.57
C PHE A 183 -1.47 9.52 -0.96
N TYR A 184 -2.43 10.31 -1.42
CA TYR A 184 -3.75 10.28 -0.84
C TYR A 184 -4.39 8.90 -0.96
N ASN A 185 -5.00 8.46 0.13
CA ASN A 185 -5.86 7.28 0.09
C ASN A 185 -7.11 7.60 -0.72
N LEU A 186 -7.34 6.85 -1.78
CA LEU A 186 -8.45 7.02 -2.71
C LEU A 186 -9.69 6.17 -2.35
N SER A 187 -9.68 5.47 -1.22
CA SER A 187 -10.88 4.85 -0.68
C SER A 187 -11.86 5.93 -0.24
N VAL A 188 -13.07 5.89 -0.79
CA VAL A 188 -14.08 6.93 -0.54
C VAL A 188 -14.54 6.90 0.92
N SER A 189 -14.88 5.69 1.41
CA SER A 189 -15.22 5.47 2.80
C SER A 189 -15.03 3.99 3.13
N TYR A 190 -14.69 3.72 4.38
CA TYR A 190 -14.60 2.37 4.89
C TYR A 190 -15.15 2.31 6.30
N VAL A 191 -16.17 1.50 6.49
CA VAL A 191 -16.67 1.08 7.80
C VAL A 191 -16.72 -0.44 7.78
N SER A 192 -16.05 -1.10 8.71
CA SER A 192 -16.12 -2.56 8.82
C SER A 192 -17.56 -2.99 9.09
N VAL A 193 -18.02 -4.06 8.46
CA VAL A 193 -19.36 -4.61 8.74
C VAL A 193 -19.51 -5.01 10.23
N ASN A 194 -18.39 -5.40 10.86
CA ASN A 194 -18.36 -5.74 12.28
C ASN A 194 -18.58 -4.53 13.21
N ASP A 195 -18.26 -3.33 12.73
CA ASP A 195 -18.40 -2.08 13.46
C ASP A 195 -19.69 -1.34 13.10
N LEU A 196 -20.39 -1.78 12.04
CA LEU A 196 -21.63 -1.17 11.56
C LEU A 196 -22.81 -1.45 12.51
N ASP A 197 -23.53 -0.40 12.92
CA ASP A 197 -24.82 -0.45 13.61
C ASP A 197 -25.95 -0.34 12.58
N SER A 198 -25.88 0.69 11.71
CA SER A 198 -26.88 0.90 10.66
C SER A 198 -26.30 1.65 9.46
N LEU A 199 -26.93 1.44 8.31
CA LEU A 199 -26.67 2.17 7.06
C LEU A 199 -28.00 2.72 6.53
N GLU A 200 -28.10 4.04 6.41
CA GLU A 200 -29.19 4.69 5.71
C GLU A 200 -28.76 5.01 4.28
N VAL A 201 -29.61 4.66 3.31
CA VAL A 201 -29.40 4.94 1.88
C VAL A 201 -30.55 5.82 1.41
N GLN A 202 -30.22 7.03 0.97
CA GLN A 202 -31.19 7.96 0.37
C GLN A 202 -30.91 8.06 -1.14
N SER A 203 -31.94 7.87 -1.93
CA SER A 203 -31.89 7.95 -3.40
C SER A 203 -33.18 8.49 -4.00
N ALA A 204 -33.20 8.67 -5.33
CA ALA A 204 -34.40 9.08 -6.03
C ALA A 204 -35.55 8.06 -5.93
N ASP A 205 -35.22 6.78 -5.68
CA ASP A 205 -36.18 5.67 -5.59
C ASP A 205 -36.78 5.51 -4.18
N GLY A 206 -36.22 6.23 -3.20
CA GLY A 206 -36.65 6.21 -1.81
C GLY A 206 -35.52 6.14 -0.81
N ASP A 207 -35.89 6.22 0.45
CA ASP A 207 -34.94 6.13 1.57
C ASP A 207 -35.13 4.76 2.24
N HIS A 208 -34.05 4.04 2.45
CA HIS A 208 -34.04 2.72 3.08
C HIS A 208 -33.03 2.67 4.22
N THR A 209 -33.36 1.92 5.27
CA THR A 209 -32.47 1.73 6.42
C THR A 209 -32.14 0.25 6.61
N ILE A 210 -30.85 -0.04 6.62
CA ILE A 210 -30.33 -1.37 6.91
C ILE A 210 -29.79 -1.36 8.34
N ASN A 211 -30.29 -2.26 9.19
CA ASN A 211 -29.80 -2.43 10.57
C ASN A 211 -29.03 -3.73 10.69
N VAL A 212 -27.90 -3.69 11.40
CA VAL A 212 -27.07 -4.84 11.73
C VAL A 212 -27.38 -5.27 13.16
N VAL A 213 -27.97 -6.44 13.34
CA VAL A 213 -28.35 -6.97 14.64
C VAL A 213 -27.39 -8.09 15.01
N THR A 214 -26.66 -7.91 16.10
CA THR A 214 -25.72 -8.92 16.63
C THR A 214 -26.28 -9.46 17.92
N GLU A 215 -26.56 -10.77 17.97
CA GLU A 215 -27.03 -11.46 19.16
C GLU A 215 -25.96 -12.45 19.61
N THR A 216 -25.57 -12.36 20.88
CA THR A 216 -24.66 -13.33 21.51
C THR A 216 -25.48 -14.28 22.37
N VAL A 217 -25.49 -15.54 21.99
CA VAL A 217 -26.19 -16.60 22.75
C VAL A 217 -25.14 -17.38 23.52
N LYS A 218 -25.29 -17.42 24.84
CA LYS A 218 -24.56 -18.33 25.70
C LYS A 218 -25.15 -19.71 25.56
N ALA A 219 -24.32 -20.74 25.38
CA ALA A 219 -24.77 -22.12 25.42
C ALA A 219 -25.35 -22.38 26.81
N GLU A 220 -26.67 -22.57 26.90
CA GLU A 220 -27.27 -23.10 28.14
C GLU A 220 -26.99 -24.60 28.22
N ASP A 221 -26.38 -25.06 29.32
CA ASP A 221 -26.24 -26.46 29.61
C ASP A 221 -27.61 -27.12 29.63
N GLU A 222 -27.94 -27.92 28.62
CA GLU A 222 -29.07 -28.84 28.70
C GLU A 222 -28.72 -29.95 29.72
N ASP A 223 -29.13 -29.71 30.95
CA ASP A 223 -29.14 -30.75 32.02
C ASP A 223 -30.18 -31.81 31.65
N THR A 224 -29.78 -32.77 30.82
CA THR A 224 -30.55 -33.98 30.58
C THR A 224 -30.22 -35.02 31.64
N THR A 225 -30.93 -34.95 32.76
CA THR A 225 -31.13 -36.13 33.63
C THR A 225 -32.00 -37.14 32.89
N ASP A 226 -31.40 -38.17 32.30
CA ASP A 226 -32.12 -39.43 32.04
C ASP A 226 -31.34 -40.61 32.58
N ASP A 227 -31.91 -41.09 33.69
CA ASP A 227 -31.54 -42.30 34.44
C ASP A 227 -32.17 -43.51 33.72
N THR A 228 -31.39 -44.32 33.01
CA THR A 228 -31.85 -45.68 32.72
C THR A 228 -30.65 -46.64 32.58
N ASP A 229 -30.52 -47.41 33.63
CA ASP A 229 -29.81 -48.65 33.81
C ASP A 229 -30.16 -49.71 32.74
N SER A 230 -29.18 -50.31 32.06
CA SER A 230 -29.24 -51.70 31.62
C SER A 230 -27.92 -52.22 31.06
N ASP A 231 -27.26 -53.00 31.86
CA ASP A 231 -26.46 -54.23 31.70
C ASP A 231 -26.53 -54.92 30.31
N THR A 232 -25.37 -55.26 29.74
CA THR A 232 -24.88 -56.57 29.34
C THR A 232 -23.69 -56.56 28.35
N THR A 233 -22.56 -57.09 28.81
CA THR A 233 -21.62 -58.07 28.19
C THR A 233 -21.46 -58.10 26.64
N ASP A 234 -20.31 -58.07 26.05
CA ASP A 234 -19.30 -59.14 25.95
C ASP A 234 -18.32 -58.87 24.77
N GLU A 235 -17.09 -59.13 25.05
CA GLU A 235 -15.98 -59.70 24.25
C GLU A 235 -15.58 -59.21 22.85
N SER A 236 -14.32 -58.93 22.74
CA SER A 236 -13.24 -59.66 22.06
C SER A 236 -12.45 -58.90 20.96
N SER A 237 -11.16 -58.74 21.32
CA SER A 237 -9.94 -58.98 20.52
C SER A 237 -9.75 -58.20 19.19
N THR A 238 -8.60 -57.79 18.82
CA THR A 238 -7.18 -58.11 18.95
C THR A 238 -6.35 -57.08 18.25
N GLU A 239 -5.25 -56.68 18.84
CA GLU A 239 -3.87 -56.54 18.34
C GLU A 239 -3.64 -55.81 16.99
N THR A 240 -2.64 -54.98 16.77
CA THR A 240 -1.21 -54.99 17.20
C THR A 240 -0.56 -53.65 16.81
N SER A 241 0.31 -53.18 17.69
CA SER A 241 1.67 -52.63 17.52
C SER A 241 1.93 -51.56 16.44
N ASP A 242 2.78 -50.57 16.60
CA ASP A 242 4.07 -50.47 17.28
C ASP A 242 4.50 -49.03 17.47
N GLU A 243 5.10 -48.74 18.55
CA GLU A 243 6.18 -47.85 18.95
C GLU A 243 6.53 -46.57 18.19
N SER A 244 6.62 -45.41 18.84
CA SER A 244 7.85 -44.96 19.47
C SER A 244 7.67 -43.67 20.28
N SER A 245 8.10 -43.73 21.49
CA SER A 245 8.29 -42.76 22.55
C SER A 245 8.99 -41.45 22.17
N THR A 246 8.64 -40.35 22.81
CA THR A 246 9.51 -39.72 23.83
C THR A 246 8.71 -38.74 24.70
N ASP A 247 8.88 -38.92 26.01
CA ASP A 247 8.42 -38.07 27.09
C ASP A 247 8.95 -36.64 27.02
N THR A 248 8.16 -35.63 27.39
CA THR A 248 8.55 -34.75 28.50
C THR A 248 7.31 -34.10 29.13
N ASP A 249 7.21 -34.39 30.40
CA ASP A 249 6.36 -33.89 31.46
C ASP A 249 6.37 -32.36 31.59
N SER A 250 5.21 -31.73 31.75
CA SER A 250 4.95 -30.69 32.75
C SER A 250 3.47 -30.33 32.78
N SER A 251 2.85 -30.73 33.85
CA SER A 251 1.56 -30.29 34.35
C SER A 251 1.46 -28.79 34.50
N ASP A 252 0.38 -28.19 34.00
CA ASP A 252 -0.43 -27.25 34.78
C ASP A 252 -1.88 -27.25 34.24
N GLU A 253 -2.77 -27.91 34.97
CA GLU A 253 -4.20 -27.83 34.78
C GLU A 253 -4.67 -26.47 35.31
N SER A 254 -5.00 -25.54 34.41
CA SER A 254 -6.00 -24.52 34.70
C SER A 254 -7.16 -24.74 33.74
N SER A 255 -8.17 -25.42 34.21
CA SER A 255 -9.48 -25.43 33.59
C SER A 255 -10.05 -24.01 33.65
N SER A 256 -9.94 -23.26 32.56
CA SER A 256 -10.85 -22.18 32.30
C SER A 256 -12.04 -22.81 31.59
N ASP A 257 -13.20 -22.79 32.25
CA ASP A 257 -14.51 -22.96 31.63
C ASP A 257 -14.68 -21.75 30.65
N ASP A 258 -14.19 -21.90 29.43
CA ASP A 258 -14.56 -21.02 28.32
C ASP A 258 -15.97 -21.46 27.89
N GLU A 259 -16.99 -20.82 28.45
CA GLU A 259 -18.36 -20.85 27.92
C GLU A 259 -18.28 -20.42 26.46
N GLU A 260 -18.53 -21.30 25.50
CA GLU A 260 -18.59 -20.97 24.07
C GLU A 260 -19.75 -20.01 23.83
N GLU A 261 -19.43 -18.72 23.70
CA GLU A 261 -20.37 -17.71 23.24
C GLU A 261 -20.51 -17.78 21.73
N THR A 262 -21.71 -18.11 21.23
CA THR A 262 -21.98 -18.09 19.80
C THR A 262 -22.60 -16.74 19.42
N THR A 263 -21.92 -15.96 18.58
CA THR A 263 -22.39 -14.67 18.08
C THR A 263 -23.02 -14.85 16.71
N THR A 264 -24.29 -14.48 16.56
CA THR A 264 -25.00 -14.51 15.28
C THR A 264 -25.30 -13.08 14.85
N THR A 265 -24.94 -12.73 13.62
CA THR A 265 -25.25 -11.43 13.02
C THR A 265 -26.37 -11.59 11.98
N THR A 266 -27.39 -10.78 12.06
CA THR A 266 -28.50 -10.72 11.10
C THR A 266 -28.69 -9.29 10.60
N TYR A 267 -29.24 -9.18 9.40
CA TYR A 267 -29.45 -7.90 8.71
C TYR A 267 -30.96 -7.66 8.52
N LYS A 268 -31.38 -6.40 8.65
CA LYS A 268 -32.79 -6.00 8.45
C LYS A 268 -32.86 -4.79 7.54
N LEU A 269 -33.65 -4.88 6.48
CA LEU A 269 -34.00 -3.77 5.59
C LEU A 269 -35.40 -3.24 5.99
N ASP A 270 -35.46 -1.99 6.44
CA ASP A 270 -36.68 -1.33 6.90
C ASP A 270 -37.46 -2.13 7.99
N GLY A 271 -36.72 -2.94 8.74
CA GLY A 271 -37.24 -3.79 9.81
C GLY A 271 -37.61 -5.21 9.40
N GLU A 272 -37.57 -5.56 8.12
CA GLU A 272 -37.78 -6.91 7.60
C GLU A 272 -36.44 -7.66 7.44
N ASP A 273 -36.42 -8.97 7.56
CA ASP A 273 -35.22 -9.78 7.46
C ASP A 273 -34.61 -9.68 6.04
N LEU A 274 -33.31 -9.41 5.99
CA LEU A 274 -32.54 -9.27 4.77
C LEU A 274 -31.55 -10.43 4.62
N ASP A 275 -31.50 -11.02 3.43
CA ASP A 275 -30.54 -12.07 3.11
C ASP A 275 -29.09 -11.56 3.24
N GLU A 276 -28.26 -12.30 3.97
CA GLU A 276 -26.88 -11.95 4.26
C GLU A 276 -26.03 -11.84 2.97
N SER A 277 -26.23 -12.74 2.00
CA SER A 277 -25.43 -12.75 0.78
C SER A 277 -25.74 -11.54 -0.11
N THR A 278 -27.00 -11.14 -0.14
CA THR A 278 -27.49 -9.97 -0.88
C THR A 278 -26.95 -8.68 -0.24
N PHE A 279 -27.06 -8.55 1.08
CA PHE A 279 -26.47 -7.42 1.81
C PHE A 279 -24.97 -7.33 1.60
N THR A 280 -24.25 -8.43 1.80
CA THR A 280 -22.79 -8.49 1.68
C THR A 280 -22.32 -8.11 0.28
N THR A 281 -23.05 -8.53 -0.77
CA THR A 281 -22.75 -8.17 -2.16
C THR A 281 -22.84 -6.67 -2.38
N PHE A 282 -23.90 -6.03 -1.91
CA PHE A 282 -24.07 -4.58 -1.98
C PHE A 282 -23.02 -3.85 -1.12
N TYR A 283 -22.89 -4.25 0.14
CA TYR A 283 -22.03 -3.57 1.10
C TYR A 283 -20.56 -3.61 0.71
N ASN A 284 -20.07 -4.74 0.21
CA ASN A 284 -18.71 -4.86 -0.31
C ASN A 284 -18.44 -3.91 -1.48
N LYS A 285 -19.40 -3.71 -2.39
CA LYS A 285 -19.24 -2.73 -3.48
C LYS A 285 -19.16 -1.31 -2.94
N LEU A 286 -19.94 -0.99 -1.91
CA LEU A 286 -19.97 0.33 -1.28
C LEU A 286 -18.66 0.66 -0.55
N ILE A 287 -18.19 -0.22 0.33
CA ILE A 287 -16.98 0.04 1.14
C ILE A 287 -15.67 -0.10 0.38
N ASN A 288 -15.66 -0.87 -0.72
CA ASN A 288 -14.49 -0.99 -1.60
C ASN A 288 -14.49 0.04 -2.74
N MET A 289 -15.39 1.04 -2.67
CA MET A 289 -15.43 2.11 -3.67
C MET A 289 -14.13 2.91 -3.64
N THR A 290 -13.39 2.84 -4.75
CA THR A 290 -12.12 3.54 -4.92
C THR A 290 -12.28 4.63 -5.97
N ALA A 291 -11.84 5.82 -5.63
CA ALA A 291 -11.82 6.96 -6.54
C ALA A 291 -10.66 6.85 -7.54
N GLN A 292 -10.80 7.55 -8.65
CA GLN A 292 -9.71 7.77 -9.61
C GLN A 292 -8.79 8.88 -9.14
N GLU A 293 -9.36 9.87 -8.45
CA GLU A 293 -8.68 11.06 -8.00
C GLU A 293 -9.40 11.65 -6.78
N ARG A 294 -8.66 12.31 -5.90
CA ARG A 294 -9.19 13.20 -4.87
C ARG A 294 -8.91 14.64 -5.29
N LEU A 295 -9.95 15.46 -5.40
CA LEU A 295 -9.80 16.86 -5.75
C LEU A 295 -9.04 17.61 -4.65
N THR A 296 -8.07 18.41 -5.07
CA THR A 296 -7.30 19.32 -4.19
C THR A 296 -7.80 20.76 -4.29
N GLU A 297 -8.63 21.06 -5.31
CA GLU A 297 -9.25 22.35 -5.50
C GLU A 297 -10.60 22.40 -4.81
N GLU A 298 -11.04 23.62 -4.46
CA GLU A 298 -12.32 23.87 -3.82
C GLU A 298 -13.46 23.47 -4.78
N TYR A 299 -14.30 22.53 -4.37
CA TYR A 299 -15.44 22.05 -5.13
C TYR A 299 -16.74 22.35 -4.38
N THR A 300 -17.70 22.95 -5.08
CA THR A 300 -19.06 23.15 -4.56
C THR A 300 -20.03 22.30 -5.37
N PRO A 301 -20.70 21.31 -4.76
CA PRO A 301 -21.69 20.49 -5.46
C PRO A 301 -22.85 21.34 -6.00
N GLU A 302 -23.34 21.00 -7.20
CA GLU A 302 -24.55 21.58 -7.78
C GLU A 302 -25.71 20.58 -7.73
N GLY A 303 -26.88 21.03 -7.30
CA GLY A 303 -28.09 20.21 -7.22
C GLY A 303 -28.16 19.29 -5.99
N ASP A 304 -29.08 18.33 -6.04
CA ASP A 304 -29.25 17.33 -5.01
C ASP A 304 -28.33 16.13 -5.29
N PRO A 305 -27.85 15.42 -4.24
CA PRO A 305 -27.07 14.22 -4.43
C PRO A 305 -27.91 13.12 -5.07
N ALA A 306 -27.30 12.35 -5.99
CA ALA A 306 -27.92 11.16 -6.56
C ALA A 306 -28.08 10.06 -5.50
N TYR A 307 -27.08 9.95 -4.62
CA TYR A 307 -27.09 9.04 -3.47
C TYR A 307 -26.51 9.71 -2.24
N THR A 308 -27.11 9.41 -1.09
CA THR A 308 -26.53 9.70 0.23
C THR A 308 -26.46 8.40 1.02
N PHE A 309 -25.27 8.04 1.49
CA PHE A 309 -25.04 6.92 2.40
C PHE A 309 -24.65 7.49 3.77
N ILE A 310 -25.38 7.09 4.81
CA ILE A 310 -25.10 7.50 6.19
C ILE A 310 -24.79 6.23 6.97
N PHE A 311 -23.51 6.04 7.26
CA PHE A 311 -23.02 4.95 8.09
C PHE A 311 -23.07 5.39 9.54
N LYS A 312 -23.62 4.56 10.41
CA LYS A 312 -23.53 4.71 11.84
C LYS A 312 -22.85 3.49 12.44
N ASP A 313 -21.76 3.70 13.15
CA ASP A 313 -21.04 2.63 13.80
C ASP A 313 -21.61 2.32 15.21
N LYS A 314 -21.16 1.20 15.79
CA LYS A 314 -21.58 0.74 17.14
C LYS A 314 -21.20 1.72 18.26
N ASP A 315 -20.22 2.61 18.03
CA ASP A 315 -19.82 3.67 18.94
C ASP A 315 -20.70 4.93 18.78
N GLY A 316 -21.58 4.94 17.79
CA GLY A 316 -22.50 6.04 17.48
C GLY A 316 -21.91 7.15 16.63
N LYS A 317 -20.73 6.95 16.03
CA LYS A 317 -20.14 7.87 15.07
C LYS A 317 -20.86 7.73 13.73
N GLU A 318 -21.22 8.87 13.14
CA GLU A 318 -21.82 8.92 11.81
C GLU A 318 -20.81 9.37 10.76
N THR A 319 -20.79 8.66 9.62
CA THR A 319 -20.04 9.05 8.43
C THR A 319 -21.00 9.16 7.26
N THR A 320 -21.07 10.32 6.64
CA THR A 320 -21.96 10.59 5.51
C THR A 320 -21.17 10.72 4.22
N VAL A 321 -21.58 9.99 3.18
CA VAL A 321 -21.04 10.04 1.83
C VAL A 321 -22.13 10.48 0.87
N LYS A 322 -21.91 11.55 0.10
CA LYS A 322 -22.87 12.08 -0.88
C LYS A 322 -22.28 12.04 -2.27
N TYR A 323 -22.98 11.44 -3.21
CA TYR A 323 -22.59 11.35 -4.61
C TYR A 323 -23.34 12.38 -5.44
N TYR A 324 -22.62 13.32 -6.04
CA TYR A 324 -23.15 14.34 -6.95
C TYR A 324 -22.71 14.07 -8.38
N GLU A 325 -23.56 14.39 -9.35
CA GLU A 325 -23.14 14.39 -10.76
C GLU A 325 -21.98 15.39 -10.94
N TYR A 326 -20.85 14.93 -11.48
CA TYR A 326 -19.68 15.78 -11.73
C TYR A 326 -19.53 16.10 -13.22
N ASP A 327 -19.37 15.05 -14.04
CA ASP A 327 -19.26 15.16 -15.49
C ASP A 327 -19.86 13.92 -16.19
N THR A 328 -19.49 13.71 -17.46
CA THR A 328 -19.96 12.54 -18.24
C THR A 328 -19.49 11.21 -17.66
N ASN A 329 -18.31 11.17 -17.01
CA ASN A 329 -17.62 9.94 -16.60
C ASN A 329 -17.62 9.71 -15.08
N PHE A 330 -17.79 10.80 -14.30
CA PHE A 330 -17.56 10.77 -12.86
C PHE A 330 -18.74 11.30 -12.07
N TYR A 331 -18.88 10.76 -10.86
CA TYR A 331 -19.54 11.37 -9.72
C TYR A 331 -18.50 12.01 -8.80
N ALA A 332 -18.86 13.12 -8.17
CA ALA A 332 -18.14 13.66 -7.02
C ALA A 332 -18.70 13.04 -5.74
N ALA A 333 -17.96 12.16 -5.11
CA ALA A 333 -18.29 11.63 -3.79
C ALA A 333 -17.71 12.56 -2.72
N VAL A 334 -18.57 13.17 -1.94
CA VAL A 334 -18.23 14.14 -0.89
C VAL A 334 -18.31 13.46 0.46
N VAL A 335 -17.20 13.45 1.19
CA VAL A 335 -17.08 12.88 2.55
C VAL A 335 -16.40 13.92 3.42
N GLU A 336 -17.09 14.46 4.41
CA GLU A 336 -16.61 15.57 5.25
C GLU A 336 -16.18 16.77 4.37
N ASP A 337 -14.88 17.11 4.35
CA ASP A 337 -14.25 18.17 3.54
C ASP A 337 -13.54 17.64 2.30
N LYS A 338 -13.63 16.33 2.03
CA LYS A 338 -12.92 15.66 0.93
C LYS A 338 -13.85 15.35 -0.22
N VAL A 339 -13.34 15.50 -1.44
CA VAL A 339 -14.09 15.25 -2.67
C VAL A 339 -13.32 14.25 -3.53
N TYR A 340 -13.97 13.15 -3.86
CA TYR A 340 -13.41 12.04 -4.61
C TYR A 340 -14.11 11.91 -5.96
N LEU A 341 -13.37 11.77 -7.05
CA LEU A 341 -13.93 11.47 -8.37
C LEU A 341 -14.07 9.97 -8.56
N VAL A 342 -15.30 9.50 -8.57
CA VAL A 342 -15.65 8.08 -8.70
C VAL A 342 -16.22 7.81 -10.09
N ASN A 343 -15.73 6.77 -10.75
CA ASN A 343 -16.22 6.40 -12.08
C ASN A 343 -17.71 6.02 -12.03
N LYS A 344 -18.50 6.56 -12.96
CA LYS A 344 -19.94 6.27 -13.08
C LYS A 344 -20.25 4.80 -13.27
N MET A 345 -19.36 4.03 -13.89
CA MET A 345 -19.54 2.58 -14.03
C MET A 345 -19.54 1.86 -12.68
N ASN A 346 -18.61 2.27 -11.78
CA ASN A 346 -18.55 1.67 -10.44
C ASN A 346 -19.80 2.00 -9.62
N VAL A 347 -20.29 3.25 -9.75
CA VAL A 347 -21.55 3.67 -9.09
C VAL A 347 -22.77 2.95 -9.67
N LYS A 348 -22.78 2.69 -10.99
CA LYS A 348 -23.82 1.88 -11.63
C LYS A 348 -23.81 0.44 -11.12
N ASP A 349 -22.63 -0.18 -11.01
CA ASP A 349 -22.52 -1.53 -10.45
C ASP A 349 -22.95 -1.60 -8.97
N LEU A 350 -22.74 -0.52 -8.22
CA LEU A 350 -23.24 -0.37 -6.86
C LEU A 350 -24.77 -0.24 -6.85
N ASP A 351 -25.34 0.60 -7.73
CA ASP A 351 -26.76 0.77 -7.90
C ASP A 351 -27.47 -0.52 -8.26
N GLU A 352 -26.96 -1.28 -9.22
CA GLU A 352 -27.50 -2.60 -9.60
C GLU A 352 -27.57 -3.56 -8.41
N ALA A 353 -26.53 -3.58 -7.56
CA ALA A 353 -26.54 -4.40 -6.34
C ALA A 353 -27.53 -3.87 -5.28
N TYR A 354 -27.66 -2.56 -5.17
CA TYR A 354 -28.63 -1.90 -4.30
C TYR A 354 -30.07 -2.20 -4.74
N GLN A 355 -30.38 -2.03 -6.03
CA GLN A 355 -31.72 -2.33 -6.58
C GLN A 355 -32.11 -3.80 -6.39
N LYS A 356 -31.17 -4.71 -6.56
CA LYS A 356 -31.38 -6.14 -6.31
C LYS A 356 -31.70 -6.43 -4.84
N MET A 357 -31.11 -5.67 -3.92
CA MET A 357 -31.36 -5.80 -2.49
C MET A 357 -32.74 -5.28 -2.09
N VAL A 358 -33.14 -4.09 -2.61
CA VAL A 358 -34.41 -3.46 -2.22
C VAL A 358 -35.61 -3.97 -3.03
N ASN A 359 -35.40 -4.57 -4.21
CA ASN A 359 -36.42 -5.07 -5.11
C ASN A 359 -36.13 -6.50 -5.61
N PRO A 360 -36.10 -7.52 -4.74
CA PRO A 360 -35.66 -8.87 -5.11
C PRO A 360 -36.53 -9.55 -6.17
N ASP A 361 -37.81 -9.13 -6.36
CA ASP A 361 -38.78 -9.78 -7.26
C ASP A 361 -38.65 -9.37 -8.75
N THR A 362 -37.69 -8.50 -9.12
CA THR A 362 -37.59 -8.01 -10.50
C THR A 362 -36.83 -8.93 -11.46
N GLU A 363 -36.12 -9.95 -11.00
CA GLU A 363 -35.36 -10.89 -11.87
C GLU A 363 -36.23 -11.94 -12.55
N ASP A 364 -37.39 -12.34 -12.01
CA ASP A 364 -38.27 -13.36 -12.63
C ASP A 364 -39.01 -12.87 -13.88
N ALA A 365 -39.00 -11.58 -14.18
CA ALA A 365 -39.73 -11.01 -15.32
C ALA A 365 -38.93 -10.95 -16.64
N GLU A 366 -37.61 -10.95 -16.58
CA GLU A 366 -36.78 -10.85 -17.80
C GLU A 366 -36.39 -12.20 -18.37
N GLU A 367 -36.35 -13.30 -17.59
CA GLU A 367 -36.05 -14.64 -18.07
C GLU A 367 -37.23 -15.33 -18.79
N SER A 368 -38.47 -14.83 -18.65
CA SER A 368 -39.67 -15.42 -19.23
C SER A 368 -40.01 -14.96 -20.65
N THR A 369 -39.27 -14.00 -21.24
CA THR A 369 -39.59 -13.45 -22.57
C THR A 369 -38.72 -13.94 -23.73
N SER A 370 -37.73 -14.81 -23.50
CA SER A 370 -36.79 -15.25 -24.54
C SER A 370 -37.13 -16.65 -25.18
N ASP A 371 -38.21 -17.32 -24.76
CA ASP A 371 -38.49 -18.69 -25.23
C ASP A 371 -39.84 -18.84 -25.96
N THR A 372 -40.17 -17.91 -26.88
CA THR A 372 -41.30 -18.15 -27.80
C THR A 372 -41.09 -17.42 -29.14
N ALA A 373 -40.20 -17.91 -29.99
CA ALA A 373 -40.27 -17.67 -31.43
C ALA A 373 -39.31 -18.57 -32.19
N THR A 374 -39.65 -19.82 -32.42
CA THR A 374 -39.28 -20.53 -33.67
C THR A 374 -40.07 -21.81 -33.76
N GLU A 375 -41.23 -21.76 -34.46
CA GLU A 375 -41.72 -22.81 -35.34
C GLU A 375 -42.91 -22.26 -36.09
N GLU A 376 -42.68 -21.92 -37.35
CA GLU A 376 -43.58 -22.23 -38.48
C GLU A 376 -43.04 -21.59 -39.78
N ASN A 377 -42.63 -22.45 -40.64
CA ASN A 377 -42.66 -22.58 -42.12
C ASN A 377 -41.30 -22.73 -42.78
#